data_3b9828f703c5ff54077e8ccad9a406ad
#
_entry.id   3b9828f703c5ff54077e8ccad9a406ad
#
_cell.length_a   1.000
_cell.length_b   1.000
_cell.length_c   1.000
_cell.angle_alpha   90.00
_cell.angle_beta   90.00
_cell.angle_gamma   90.00
#
_symmetry.space_group_name_H-M   'P 1'
#
loop_
_entity.id
_entity.type
_entity.pdbx_description
1 polymer ?
#
loop_
_entity_poly.entity_id
_entity_poly.type
_entity_poly.pdbx_seq_one_letter_code
_entity_poly.pdbx_strand_id
1 'polypeptide(L)'
;FYSKVQTSAAVGEAPDIMTYHASRIPLAVDQGILQEITADDWAAMGLSEDDYADATWDAVTVDGKQYAVPLDTHPIVLYYNKDVLAKAGLLNEDGTPKGMDSREGFTATLQALKDSGAVKFPLGSVTADGNFMFRTIYSLMGQQDGELMTDGEFLAGDNKEKLQNALAVLAEWTKKGLQSTYTDYPATVALFTSGEAAMMINGVWEVPTMTDLHKQGKLFEWGAVELPVIFDHPSTYADSHAFAIPANQGKEMTPEKRAAVLEVMGWISKNSLFWATAGHIPAYGPVTASDEYKAMEPNATYSSLTANMIFDPKTPLAGVAGPIFDVMSTYFVPTLNGEMEPSEAVEEIQYELNDMQ
;
A
#
# COMPACT_ATOMS: atom_id res chain seq x y z
N PHE A 1 10.76 -14.98 -0.67
CA PHE A 1 11.81 -14.12 -0.13
C PHE A 1 11.98 -14.35 1.37
N TYR A 2 10.96 -14.12 2.21
CA TYR A 2 11.04 -14.16 3.68
C TYR A 2 11.53 -15.49 4.24
N SER A 3 10.98 -16.62 3.78
CA SER A 3 11.42 -17.95 4.20
C SER A 3 12.91 -18.20 3.89
N LYS A 4 13.41 -17.67 2.76
CA LYS A 4 14.82 -17.77 2.41
C LYS A 4 15.70 -16.96 3.36
N VAL A 5 15.28 -15.74 3.71
CA VAL A 5 16.00 -14.89 4.68
C VAL A 5 16.08 -15.57 6.03
N GLN A 6 14.95 -16.07 6.55
CA GLN A 6 14.88 -16.78 7.82
C GLN A 6 15.80 -17.99 7.85
N THR A 7 15.76 -18.84 6.81
CA THR A 7 16.61 -20.03 6.71
C THR A 7 18.09 -19.67 6.62
N SER A 8 18.44 -18.64 5.82
CA SER A 8 19.83 -18.20 5.68
C SER A 8 20.37 -17.58 6.98
N ALA A 9 19.54 -16.79 7.69
CA ALA A 9 19.93 -16.22 8.98
C ALA A 9 20.20 -17.29 10.04
N ALA A 10 19.39 -18.36 10.07
CA ALA A 10 19.54 -19.47 11.00
C ALA A 10 20.85 -20.25 10.81
N VAL A 11 21.46 -20.23 9.62
CA VAL A 11 22.74 -20.89 9.33
C VAL A 11 23.90 -19.91 9.15
N GLY A 12 23.70 -18.62 9.47
CA GLY A 12 24.75 -17.60 9.37
C GLY A 12 25.13 -17.18 7.94
N GLU A 13 24.24 -17.39 6.97
CA GLU A 13 24.45 -17.10 5.54
C GLU A 13 23.50 -16.04 4.96
N ALA A 14 22.79 -15.29 5.80
CA ALA A 14 22.00 -14.16 5.33
C ALA A 14 22.90 -13.02 4.79
N PRO A 15 22.36 -12.17 3.88
CA PRO A 15 23.13 -11.02 3.36
C PRO A 15 23.48 -10.03 4.46
N ASP A 16 24.41 -9.10 4.18
CA ASP A 16 24.79 -8.07 5.12
C ASP A 16 23.74 -6.95 5.27
N ILE A 17 22.94 -6.75 4.21
CA ILE A 17 21.81 -5.81 4.12
C ILE A 17 20.73 -6.44 3.25
N MET A 18 19.48 -6.13 3.55
CA MET A 18 18.35 -6.55 2.72
C MET A 18 17.27 -5.47 2.67
N THR A 19 16.51 -5.45 1.60
CA THR A 19 15.23 -4.73 1.55
C THR A 19 14.17 -5.58 2.23
N TYR A 20 13.41 -4.98 3.13
CA TYR A 20 12.36 -5.66 3.90
C TYR A 20 11.11 -4.80 3.95
N HIS A 21 9.91 -5.40 3.97
CA HIS A 21 8.69 -4.63 4.16
C HIS A 21 8.52 -4.25 5.63
N ALA A 22 8.16 -3.00 5.90
CA ALA A 22 7.92 -2.53 7.26
C ALA A 22 6.82 -3.35 7.95
N SER A 23 5.77 -3.71 7.23
CA SER A 23 4.68 -4.55 7.72
C SER A 23 5.12 -5.93 8.24
N ARG A 24 6.32 -6.42 7.84
CA ARG A 24 6.87 -7.72 8.26
C ARG A 24 7.89 -7.62 9.40
N ILE A 25 8.23 -6.41 9.84
CA ILE A 25 9.22 -6.19 10.91
C ILE A 25 8.77 -6.79 12.24
N PRO A 26 7.51 -6.63 12.71
CA PRO A 26 7.10 -7.23 13.98
C PRO A 26 7.33 -8.74 14.04
N LEU A 27 6.96 -9.49 12.99
CA LEU A 27 7.22 -10.92 12.91
C LEU A 27 8.73 -11.25 12.89
N ALA A 28 9.50 -10.47 12.13
CA ALA A 28 10.95 -10.69 12.02
C ALA A 28 11.69 -10.42 13.33
N VAL A 29 11.21 -9.46 14.12
CA VAL A 29 11.74 -9.18 15.47
C VAL A 29 11.37 -10.30 16.44
N ASP A 30 10.11 -10.76 16.42
CA ASP A 30 9.64 -11.90 17.23
C ASP A 30 10.48 -13.16 16.96
N GLN A 31 10.85 -13.40 15.70
CA GLN A 31 11.70 -14.50 15.27
C GLN A 31 13.20 -14.27 15.52
N GLY A 32 13.60 -13.09 15.99
CA GLY A 32 15.01 -12.76 16.26
C GLY A 32 15.89 -12.72 15.02
N ILE A 33 15.36 -12.41 13.83
CA ILE A 33 16.11 -12.40 12.56
C ILE A 33 16.56 -11.01 12.11
N LEU A 34 16.25 -9.96 12.86
CA LEU A 34 16.72 -8.60 12.61
C LEU A 34 17.61 -8.08 13.73
N GLN A 35 18.58 -7.25 13.35
CA GLN A 35 19.39 -6.48 14.30
C GLN A 35 18.73 -5.12 14.53
N GLU A 36 18.83 -4.63 15.76
CA GLU A 36 18.47 -3.25 16.10
C GLU A 36 19.35 -2.25 15.34
N ILE A 37 18.77 -1.19 14.84
CA ILE A 37 19.47 0.01 14.34
C ILE A 37 19.53 1.00 15.51
N THR A 38 20.70 1.09 16.11
CA THR A 38 20.90 1.87 17.34
C THR A 38 20.99 3.36 17.08
N ALA A 39 20.91 4.18 18.13
CA ALA A 39 21.12 5.63 18.03
C ALA A 39 22.50 5.98 17.43
N ASP A 40 23.54 5.21 17.76
CA ASP A 40 24.88 5.40 17.19
C ASP A 40 24.91 5.07 15.68
N ASP A 41 24.14 4.06 15.24
CA ASP A 41 24.00 3.72 13.82
C ASP A 41 23.29 4.84 13.04
N TRP A 42 22.21 5.40 13.60
CA TRP A 42 21.53 6.54 13.00
C TRP A 42 22.45 7.75 12.85
N ALA A 43 23.23 8.06 13.90
CA ALA A 43 24.22 9.12 13.87
C ALA A 43 25.34 8.85 12.84
N ALA A 44 25.80 7.60 12.71
CA ALA A 44 26.81 7.21 11.74
C ALA A 44 26.32 7.36 10.29
N MET A 45 25.05 7.11 10.02
CA MET A 45 24.40 7.37 8.73
C MET A 45 24.16 8.86 8.47
N GLY A 46 24.20 9.70 9.51
CA GLY A 46 23.81 11.12 9.47
C GLY A 46 22.33 11.27 9.13
N LEU A 47 21.50 10.41 9.71
CA LEU A 47 20.04 10.38 9.62
C LEU A 47 19.46 10.48 11.03
N SER A 48 18.22 10.95 11.14
CA SER A 48 17.51 11.09 12.41
C SER A 48 16.00 10.89 12.21
N GLU A 49 15.25 10.77 13.29
CA GLU A 49 13.78 10.72 13.28
C GLU A 49 13.17 11.91 12.54
N ASP A 50 13.72 13.12 12.72
CA ASP A 50 13.23 14.35 12.06
C ASP A 50 13.29 14.30 10.53
N ASP A 51 14.02 13.36 9.96
CA ASP A 51 14.13 13.16 8.50
C ASP A 51 12.97 12.36 7.92
N TYR A 52 12.08 11.80 8.73
CA TYR A 52 11.01 10.88 8.33
C TYR A 52 9.65 11.36 8.84
N ALA A 53 8.56 10.96 8.15
CA ALA A 53 7.22 11.12 8.69
C ALA A 53 6.99 10.17 9.86
N ASP A 54 6.25 10.62 10.90
CA ASP A 54 6.00 9.88 12.14
C ASP A 54 5.49 8.46 11.86
N ALA A 55 4.49 8.30 10.99
CA ALA A 55 3.93 7.00 10.64
C ALA A 55 4.95 6.06 9.98
N THR A 56 5.85 6.58 9.15
CA THR A 56 6.91 5.79 8.49
C THR A 56 7.99 5.39 9.46
N TRP A 57 8.38 6.30 10.38
CA TRP A 57 9.31 6.02 11.46
C TRP A 57 8.74 4.97 12.42
N ASP A 58 7.48 5.14 12.79
CA ASP A 58 6.77 4.22 13.67
C ASP A 58 6.63 2.81 13.05
N ALA A 59 6.40 2.72 11.74
CA ALA A 59 6.26 1.43 11.04
C ALA A 59 7.49 0.50 11.14
N VAL A 60 8.68 1.04 11.38
CA VAL A 60 9.92 0.25 11.59
C VAL A 60 10.33 0.12 13.06
N THR A 61 9.46 0.60 13.97
CA THR A 61 9.69 0.60 15.43
C THR A 61 8.90 -0.53 16.09
N VAL A 62 9.59 -1.37 16.85
CA VAL A 62 8.97 -2.41 17.70
C VAL A 62 9.51 -2.24 19.12
N ASP A 63 8.64 -2.17 20.12
CA ASP A 63 8.99 -1.99 21.54
C ASP A 63 9.96 -0.81 21.79
N GLY A 64 9.75 0.31 21.05
CA GLY A 64 10.56 1.52 21.17
C GLY A 64 11.95 1.45 20.54
N LYS A 65 12.23 0.42 19.71
CA LYS A 65 13.52 0.22 19.03
C LYS A 65 13.31 0.16 17.53
N GLN A 66 14.21 0.75 16.75
CA GLN A 66 14.20 0.67 15.29
C GLN A 66 14.93 -0.59 14.82
N TYR A 67 14.34 -1.27 13.82
CA TYR A 67 14.90 -2.48 13.23
C TYR A 67 15.19 -2.36 11.73
N ALA A 68 14.86 -1.22 11.14
CA ALA A 68 15.17 -0.93 9.74
C ALA A 68 15.23 0.58 9.49
N VAL A 69 15.81 0.97 8.35
CA VAL A 69 15.84 2.34 7.85
C VAL A 69 14.84 2.45 6.71
N PRO A 70 13.76 3.24 6.83
CA PRO A 70 12.78 3.39 5.75
C PRO A 70 13.41 3.91 4.46
N LEU A 71 13.08 3.30 3.32
CA LEU A 71 13.53 3.72 2.00
C LEU A 71 12.43 4.51 1.27
N ASP A 72 11.22 4.02 1.34
CA ASP A 72 10.05 4.59 0.66
C ASP A 72 8.77 4.39 1.46
N THR A 73 7.70 4.97 0.95
CA THR A 73 6.33 4.50 1.17
C THR A 73 5.68 4.23 -0.18
N HIS A 74 4.84 3.19 -0.23
CA HIS A 74 4.18 2.79 -1.47
C HIS A 74 2.67 2.57 -1.25
N PRO A 75 1.91 3.68 -1.31
CA PRO A 75 0.47 3.65 -1.16
C PRO A 75 -0.25 3.06 -2.37
N ILE A 76 -1.52 2.74 -2.18
CA ILE A 76 -2.43 2.54 -3.31
C ILE A 76 -3.05 3.86 -3.74
N VAL A 77 -3.31 3.97 -5.05
CA VAL A 77 -3.80 5.18 -5.72
C VAL A 77 -4.86 4.80 -6.76
N LEU A 78 -5.55 5.80 -7.31
CA LEU A 78 -6.47 5.63 -8.44
C LEU A 78 -5.78 6.04 -9.73
N TYR A 79 -5.57 5.08 -10.64
CA TYR A 79 -5.19 5.31 -12.03
C TYR A 79 -6.42 5.61 -12.87
N TYR A 80 -6.30 6.49 -13.87
CA TYR A 80 -7.42 6.83 -14.75
C TYR A 80 -6.99 7.13 -16.18
N ASN A 81 -7.88 6.79 -17.11
CA ASN A 81 -7.74 7.06 -18.54
C ASN A 81 -8.28 8.47 -18.84
N LYS A 82 -7.38 9.43 -19.07
CA LYS A 82 -7.73 10.83 -19.34
C LYS A 82 -8.59 10.98 -20.60
N ASP A 83 -8.31 10.19 -21.63
CA ASP A 83 -9.04 10.29 -22.91
C ASP A 83 -10.51 9.88 -22.76
N VAL A 84 -10.78 8.80 -22.02
CA VAL A 84 -12.13 8.31 -21.77
C VAL A 84 -12.90 9.28 -20.88
N LEU A 85 -12.28 9.71 -19.76
CA LEU A 85 -12.92 10.65 -18.83
C LEU A 85 -13.19 12.02 -19.49
N ALA A 86 -12.26 12.53 -20.31
CA ALA A 86 -12.46 13.77 -21.03
C ALA A 86 -13.64 13.69 -22.00
N LYS A 87 -13.72 12.61 -22.80
CA LYS A 87 -14.86 12.37 -23.73
C LYS A 87 -16.20 12.29 -23.01
N ALA A 88 -16.21 11.74 -21.79
CA ALA A 88 -17.41 11.65 -20.95
C ALA A 88 -17.69 12.96 -20.17
N GLY A 89 -16.84 13.98 -20.22
CA GLY A 89 -17.00 15.22 -19.46
C GLY A 89 -16.76 15.05 -17.96
N LEU A 90 -15.98 14.05 -17.57
CA LEU A 90 -15.73 13.62 -16.18
C LEU A 90 -14.36 14.06 -15.64
N LEU A 91 -13.69 15.02 -16.28
CA LEU A 91 -12.50 15.68 -15.75
C LEU A 91 -12.82 17.08 -15.21
N ASN A 92 -12.14 17.45 -14.14
CA ASN A 92 -12.04 18.80 -13.65
C ASN A 92 -11.14 19.66 -14.55
N GLU A 93 -11.07 20.97 -14.31
CA GLU A 93 -10.21 21.90 -15.07
C GLU A 93 -8.71 21.59 -14.95
N ASP A 94 -8.29 21.01 -13.82
CA ASP A 94 -6.92 20.56 -13.57
C ASP A 94 -6.59 19.17 -14.15
N GLY A 95 -7.57 18.54 -14.82
CA GLY A 95 -7.41 17.23 -15.43
C GLY A 95 -7.57 16.04 -14.48
N THR A 96 -7.99 16.25 -13.25
CA THR A 96 -8.31 15.17 -12.30
C THR A 96 -9.74 14.64 -12.50
N PRO A 97 -10.06 13.41 -12.07
CA PRO A 97 -11.41 12.89 -12.15
C PRO A 97 -12.40 13.68 -11.29
N LYS A 98 -13.63 13.83 -11.74
CA LYS A 98 -14.74 14.40 -10.95
C LYS A 98 -15.27 13.42 -9.92
N GLY A 99 -15.90 13.97 -8.87
CA GLY A 99 -16.61 13.20 -7.85
C GLY A 99 -15.71 12.48 -6.86
N MET A 100 -14.45 12.90 -6.73
CA MET A 100 -13.47 12.27 -5.85
C MET A 100 -13.67 12.57 -4.37
N ASP A 101 -14.55 13.50 -4.03
CA ASP A 101 -14.75 14.09 -2.70
C ASP A 101 -15.88 13.42 -1.89
N SER A 102 -16.61 12.48 -2.48
CA SER A 102 -17.70 11.79 -1.80
C SER A 102 -18.08 10.45 -2.46
N ARG A 103 -18.67 9.55 -1.68
CA ARG A 103 -19.21 8.26 -2.18
C ARG A 103 -20.23 8.47 -3.29
N GLU A 104 -21.16 9.42 -3.10
CA GLU A 104 -22.18 9.73 -4.08
C GLU A 104 -21.58 10.25 -5.37
N GLY A 105 -20.62 11.18 -5.27
CA GLY A 105 -19.93 11.78 -6.40
C GLY A 105 -19.16 10.74 -7.20
N PHE A 106 -18.36 9.91 -6.53
CA PHE A 106 -17.58 8.88 -7.21
C PHE A 106 -18.45 7.79 -7.80
N THR A 107 -19.48 7.34 -7.10
CA THR A 107 -20.46 6.38 -7.64
C THR A 107 -21.18 6.93 -8.86
N ALA A 108 -21.53 8.24 -8.88
CA ALA A 108 -22.12 8.88 -10.06
C ALA A 108 -21.14 8.95 -11.23
N THR A 109 -19.87 9.19 -10.99
CA THR A 109 -18.82 9.14 -12.02
C THR A 109 -18.68 7.73 -12.61
N LEU A 110 -18.66 6.69 -11.78
CA LEU A 110 -18.64 5.30 -12.24
C LEU A 110 -19.92 4.96 -13.06
N GLN A 111 -21.08 5.41 -12.59
CA GLN A 111 -22.34 5.19 -13.31
C GLN A 111 -22.36 5.89 -14.67
N ALA A 112 -21.90 7.13 -14.76
CA ALA A 112 -21.79 7.87 -16.00
C ALA A 112 -20.86 7.17 -17.02
N LEU A 113 -19.72 6.62 -16.55
CA LEU A 113 -18.84 5.81 -17.39
C LEU A 113 -19.51 4.55 -17.90
N LYS A 114 -20.25 3.85 -17.05
CA LYS A 114 -21.04 2.67 -17.45
C LYS A 114 -22.08 3.02 -18.51
N ASP A 115 -22.85 4.08 -18.28
CA ASP A 115 -23.94 4.51 -19.16
C ASP A 115 -23.44 5.03 -20.52
N SER A 116 -22.21 5.53 -20.56
CA SER A 116 -21.56 5.97 -21.80
C SER A 116 -21.28 4.81 -22.77
N GLY A 117 -21.16 3.58 -22.26
CA GLY A 117 -20.78 2.41 -23.04
C GLY A 117 -19.36 2.47 -23.63
N ALA A 118 -18.54 3.45 -23.20
CA ALA A 118 -17.19 3.65 -23.73
C ALA A 118 -16.18 2.60 -23.23
N VAL A 119 -16.46 1.96 -22.11
CA VAL A 119 -15.62 0.94 -21.47
C VAL A 119 -16.44 -0.25 -21.01
N LYS A 120 -15.80 -1.37 -20.83
CA LYS A 120 -16.43 -2.58 -20.29
C LYS A 120 -16.67 -2.45 -18.78
N PHE A 121 -15.69 -1.90 -18.08
CA PHE A 121 -15.75 -1.66 -16.65
C PHE A 121 -15.42 -0.19 -16.35
N PRO A 122 -16.27 0.54 -15.61
CA PRO A 122 -15.90 1.86 -15.07
C PRO A 122 -14.64 1.80 -14.22
N LEU A 123 -14.55 0.80 -13.32
CA LEU A 123 -13.45 0.58 -12.41
C LEU A 123 -12.90 -0.84 -12.55
N GLY A 124 -11.62 -0.97 -12.84
CA GLY A 124 -10.85 -2.19 -12.66
C GLY A 124 -10.44 -2.33 -11.20
N SER A 125 -10.89 -3.41 -10.56
CA SER A 125 -10.57 -3.72 -9.17
C SER A 125 -10.09 -5.16 -9.07
N VAL A 126 -9.14 -5.42 -8.18
CA VAL A 126 -8.79 -6.79 -7.81
C VAL A 126 -9.90 -7.32 -6.90
N THR A 127 -10.56 -8.40 -7.34
CA THR A 127 -11.69 -9.03 -6.64
C THR A 127 -11.53 -10.54 -6.49
N ALA A 128 -10.37 -11.09 -6.87
CA ALA A 128 -10.02 -12.50 -6.74
C ALA A 128 -8.64 -12.75 -6.09
N ASP A 129 -8.02 -11.70 -5.54
CA ASP A 129 -6.76 -11.80 -4.81
C ASP A 129 -6.88 -10.99 -3.51
N GLY A 130 -7.11 -11.67 -2.42
CA GLY A 130 -7.33 -11.05 -1.11
C GLY A 130 -6.13 -10.29 -0.57
N ASN A 131 -4.90 -10.66 -0.97
CA ASN A 131 -3.71 -9.91 -0.57
C ASN A 131 -3.74 -8.47 -1.08
N PHE A 132 -4.24 -8.26 -2.31
CA PHE A 132 -4.40 -6.91 -2.82
C PHE A 132 -5.70 -6.26 -2.33
N MET A 133 -6.81 -7.03 -2.26
CA MET A 133 -8.10 -6.54 -1.79
C MET A 133 -8.00 -5.94 -0.38
N PHE A 134 -7.20 -6.54 0.50
CA PHE A 134 -6.94 -6.04 1.85
C PHE A 134 -6.54 -4.56 1.82
N ARG A 135 -5.63 -4.17 0.94
CA ARG A 135 -5.13 -2.79 0.85
C ARG A 135 -6.24 -1.78 0.53
N THR A 136 -7.09 -2.13 -0.43
CA THR A 136 -8.23 -1.27 -0.81
C THR A 136 -9.26 -1.18 0.32
N ILE A 137 -9.62 -2.31 0.91
CA ILE A 137 -10.65 -2.37 1.96
C ILE A 137 -10.15 -1.70 3.24
N TYR A 138 -8.89 -1.91 3.60
CA TYR A 138 -8.29 -1.26 4.78
C TYR A 138 -8.15 0.26 4.59
N SER A 139 -7.86 0.73 3.36
CA SER A 139 -7.93 2.17 3.05
C SER A 139 -9.32 2.74 3.34
N LEU A 140 -10.38 2.08 2.89
CA LEU A 140 -11.77 2.51 3.13
C LEU A 140 -12.17 2.40 4.61
N MET A 141 -11.60 1.45 5.34
CA MET A 141 -11.77 1.36 6.79
C MET A 141 -11.08 2.55 7.48
N GLY A 142 -9.85 2.90 7.06
CA GLY A 142 -9.12 4.07 7.56
C GLY A 142 -9.82 5.40 7.28
N GLN A 143 -10.58 5.52 6.18
CA GLN A 143 -11.41 6.71 5.92
C GLN A 143 -12.53 6.94 6.95
N GLN A 144 -12.74 6.00 7.87
CA GLN A 144 -13.71 6.05 8.98
C GLN A 144 -13.00 6.09 10.34
N ASP A 145 -11.71 6.44 10.41
CA ASP A 145 -10.86 6.26 11.60
C ASP A 145 -10.86 4.81 12.12
N GLY A 146 -10.90 3.84 11.20
CA GLY A 146 -10.94 2.43 11.53
C GLY A 146 -9.57 1.82 11.68
N GLU A 147 -9.38 1.01 12.71
CA GLU A 147 -8.18 0.24 12.99
C GLU A 147 -8.49 -1.27 12.96
N LEU A 148 -7.60 -2.05 12.35
CA LEU A 148 -7.78 -3.49 12.32
C LEU A 148 -7.60 -4.11 13.71
N MET A 149 -6.71 -3.55 14.53
CA MET A 149 -6.42 -4.02 15.89
C MET A 149 -6.32 -2.83 16.85
N THR A 150 -7.02 -2.88 17.96
CA THR A 150 -6.98 -1.88 19.04
C THR A 150 -6.80 -2.59 20.38
N ASP A 151 -5.83 -2.16 21.18
CA ASP A 151 -5.51 -2.73 22.50
C ASP A 151 -5.30 -4.27 22.48
N GLY A 152 -4.75 -4.78 21.37
CA GLY A 152 -4.48 -6.20 21.19
C GLY A 152 -5.68 -7.04 20.74
N GLU A 153 -6.84 -6.45 20.47
CA GLU A 153 -8.02 -7.14 19.99
C GLU A 153 -8.33 -6.76 18.53
N PHE A 154 -8.56 -7.73 17.67
CA PHE A 154 -8.95 -7.49 16.28
C PHE A 154 -10.42 -7.06 16.17
N LEU A 155 -10.65 -6.03 15.39
CA LEU A 155 -11.98 -5.46 15.11
C LEU A 155 -12.77 -5.12 16.38
N ALA A 156 -12.05 -4.62 17.42
CA ALA A 156 -12.67 -4.16 18.65
C ALA A 156 -13.59 -2.94 18.44
N GLY A 157 -14.60 -2.82 19.27
CA GLY A 157 -15.51 -1.67 19.29
C GLY A 157 -16.28 -1.50 17.98
N ASP A 158 -16.26 -0.29 17.40
CA ASP A 158 -16.93 0.05 16.13
C ASP A 158 -16.12 -0.31 14.87
N ASN A 159 -14.87 -0.82 15.02
CA ASN A 159 -14.02 -1.22 13.91
C ASN A 159 -14.64 -2.31 13.04
N LYS A 160 -15.44 -3.18 13.65
CA LYS A 160 -16.22 -4.20 12.96
C LYS A 160 -17.23 -3.59 11.98
N GLU A 161 -17.97 -2.57 12.41
CA GLU A 161 -18.93 -1.86 11.56
C GLU A 161 -18.21 -1.10 10.43
N LYS A 162 -17.05 -0.50 10.72
CA LYS A 162 -16.24 0.21 9.72
C LYS A 162 -15.74 -0.72 8.62
N LEU A 163 -15.27 -1.94 8.96
CA LEU A 163 -14.91 -2.95 7.98
C LEU A 163 -16.12 -3.41 7.16
N GLN A 164 -17.26 -3.65 7.83
CA GLN A 164 -18.51 -4.03 7.16
C GLN A 164 -18.95 -2.96 6.15
N ASN A 165 -18.86 -1.68 6.51
CA ASN A 165 -19.20 -0.57 5.62
C ASN A 165 -18.30 -0.52 4.38
N ALA A 166 -16.99 -0.72 4.56
CA ALA A 166 -16.02 -0.79 3.45
C ALA A 166 -16.35 -1.92 2.47
N LEU A 167 -16.62 -3.12 2.99
CA LEU A 167 -17.03 -4.27 2.19
C LEU A 167 -18.35 -4.02 1.46
N ALA A 168 -19.34 -3.44 2.15
CA ALA A 168 -20.67 -3.20 1.59
C ALA A 168 -20.64 -2.24 0.39
N VAL A 169 -19.82 -1.20 0.42
CA VAL A 169 -19.66 -0.27 -0.73
C VAL A 169 -19.10 -0.99 -1.95
N LEU A 170 -18.03 -1.77 -1.78
CA LEU A 170 -17.41 -2.49 -2.89
C LEU A 170 -18.33 -3.59 -3.45
N ALA A 171 -19.02 -4.33 -2.58
CA ALA A 171 -20.02 -5.30 -2.99
C ALA A 171 -21.20 -4.65 -3.74
N GLU A 172 -21.63 -3.46 -3.32
CA GLU A 172 -22.65 -2.67 -4.03
C GLU A 172 -22.18 -2.29 -5.45
N TRP A 173 -20.93 -1.82 -5.60
CA TRP A 173 -20.37 -1.48 -6.93
C TRP A 173 -20.27 -2.69 -7.83
N THR A 174 -19.87 -3.85 -7.27
CA THR A 174 -19.90 -5.13 -8.01
C THR A 174 -21.32 -5.45 -8.49
N LYS A 175 -22.30 -5.43 -7.58
CA LYS A 175 -23.71 -5.74 -7.90
C LYS A 175 -24.29 -4.81 -8.95
N LYS A 176 -23.87 -3.55 -8.95
CA LYS A 176 -24.28 -2.55 -9.95
C LYS A 176 -23.48 -2.67 -11.27
N GLY A 177 -22.48 -3.53 -11.35
CA GLY A 177 -21.60 -3.65 -12.51
C GLY A 177 -20.77 -2.40 -12.76
N LEU A 178 -20.35 -1.72 -11.70
CA LEU A 178 -19.49 -0.52 -11.74
C LEU A 178 -18.01 -0.87 -11.62
N GLN A 179 -17.69 -2.09 -11.17
CA GLN A 179 -16.32 -2.61 -11.14
C GLN A 179 -16.23 -4.02 -11.72
N SER A 180 -14.99 -4.45 -12.00
CA SER A 180 -14.70 -5.82 -12.47
C SER A 180 -14.97 -6.86 -11.39
N THR A 181 -15.25 -8.10 -11.81
CA THR A 181 -15.53 -9.24 -10.92
C THR A 181 -14.60 -10.40 -11.21
N TYR A 182 -14.25 -11.19 -10.20
CA TYR A 182 -13.34 -12.33 -10.28
C TYR A 182 -12.03 -12.03 -11.02
N THR A 183 -11.50 -10.82 -10.77
CA THR A 183 -10.30 -10.31 -11.42
C THR A 183 -9.13 -10.38 -10.47
N ASP A 184 -8.09 -11.10 -10.83
CA ASP A 184 -6.82 -11.12 -10.10
C ASP A 184 -5.96 -9.87 -10.42
N TYR A 185 -4.82 -9.77 -9.78
CA TYR A 185 -3.92 -8.62 -9.94
C TYR A 185 -3.47 -8.42 -11.41
N PRO A 186 -2.88 -9.43 -12.11
CA PRO A 186 -2.46 -9.26 -13.50
C PRO A 186 -3.60 -8.92 -14.46
N ALA A 187 -4.77 -9.53 -14.25
CA ALA A 187 -5.94 -9.25 -15.09
C ALA A 187 -6.46 -7.82 -14.88
N THR A 188 -6.42 -7.29 -13.66
CA THR A 188 -6.81 -5.90 -13.38
C THR A 188 -5.89 -4.91 -14.12
N VAL A 189 -4.57 -5.12 -14.09
CA VAL A 189 -3.61 -4.31 -14.86
C VAL A 189 -3.90 -4.40 -16.37
N ALA A 190 -4.18 -5.61 -16.86
CA ALA A 190 -4.51 -5.82 -18.28
C ALA A 190 -5.80 -5.11 -18.70
N LEU A 191 -6.86 -5.14 -17.88
CA LEU A 191 -8.12 -4.41 -18.14
C LEU A 191 -7.88 -2.90 -18.29
N PHE A 192 -7.05 -2.32 -17.43
CA PHE A 192 -6.73 -0.90 -17.53
C PHE A 192 -5.86 -0.60 -18.75
N THR A 193 -4.76 -1.31 -18.93
CA THR A 193 -3.80 -1.03 -20.02
C THR A 193 -4.37 -1.31 -21.41
N SER A 194 -5.36 -2.19 -21.55
CA SER A 194 -6.11 -2.40 -22.79
C SER A 194 -7.20 -1.35 -23.05
N GLY A 195 -7.54 -0.52 -22.05
CA GLY A 195 -8.65 0.44 -22.13
C GLY A 195 -10.02 -0.18 -21.89
N GLU A 196 -10.11 -1.45 -21.47
CA GLU A 196 -11.38 -2.08 -21.07
C GLU A 196 -11.89 -1.52 -19.74
N ALA A 197 -11.01 -1.06 -18.85
CA ALA A 197 -11.36 -0.32 -17.64
C ALA A 197 -10.97 1.16 -17.79
N ALA A 198 -11.86 2.09 -17.37
CA ALA A 198 -11.60 3.52 -17.40
C ALA A 198 -10.71 3.98 -16.26
N MET A 199 -10.85 3.35 -15.11
CA MET A 199 -10.06 3.60 -13.90
C MET A 199 -9.56 2.28 -13.31
N MET A 200 -8.54 2.35 -12.45
CA MET A 200 -7.98 1.18 -11.76
C MET A 200 -7.45 1.61 -10.38
N ILE A 201 -7.85 0.89 -9.34
CA ILE A 201 -7.18 0.99 -8.03
C ILE A 201 -5.97 0.06 -8.06
N ASN A 202 -4.77 0.62 -7.87
CA ASN A 202 -3.53 -0.14 -7.77
C ASN A 202 -2.46 0.64 -7.01
N GLY A 203 -1.33 0.01 -6.72
CA GLY A 203 -0.23 0.65 -6.03
C GLY A 203 0.63 1.54 -6.94
N VAL A 204 1.33 2.48 -6.34
CA VAL A 204 2.24 3.40 -7.05
C VAL A 204 3.35 2.66 -7.83
N TRP A 205 3.63 1.41 -7.51
CA TRP A 205 4.62 0.56 -8.22
C TRP A 205 4.22 0.21 -9.65
N GLU A 206 2.98 0.51 -10.09
CA GLU A 206 2.57 0.37 -11.50
C GLU A 206 2.91 1.62 -12.35
N VAL A 207 3.38 2.70 -11.76
CA VAL A 207 3.81 3.91 -12.50
C VAL A 207 4.83 3.60 -13.59
N PRO A 208 5.87 2.79 -13.36
CA PRO A 208 6.80 2.40 -14.43
C PRO A 208 6.12 1.68 -15.58
N THR A 209 5.21 0.73 -15.29
CA THR A 209 4.44 0.01 -16.32
C THR A 209 3.65 0.97 -17.20
N MET A 210 2.91 1.91 -16.59
CA MET A 210 2.12 2.90 -17.31
C MET A 210 3.01 3.85 -18.12
N THR A 211 4.08 4.33 -17.49
CA THR A 211 5.04 5.25 -18.14
C THR A 211 5.71 4.60 -19.36
N ASP A 212 6.15 3.36 -19.23
CA ASP A 212 6.84 2.65 -20.31
C ASP A 212 5.90 2.30 -21.46
N LEU A 213 4.68 1.85 -21.18
CA LEU A 213 3.68 1.60 -22.21
C LEU A 213 3.28 2.88 -22.94
N HIS A 214 3.12 3.99 -22.20
CA HIS A 214 2.79 5.28 -22.79
C HIS A 214 3.92 5.80 -23.68
N LYS A 215 5.18 5.75 -23.23
CA LYS A 215 6.36 6.14 -24.06
C LYS A 215 6.47 5.30 -25.34
N GLN A 216 6.02 4.05 -25.33
CA GLN A 216 5.97 3.17 -26.51
C GLN A 216 4.76 3.46 -27.42
N GLY A 217 3.88 4.39 -27.07
CA GLY A 217 2.63 4.65 -27.79
C GLY A 217 1.60 3.51 -27.70
N LYS A 218 1.69 2.69 -26.65
CA LYS A 218 0.81 1.54 -26.40
C LYS A 218 -0.24 1.81 -25.32
N LEU A 219 -0.18 2.95 -24.66
CA LEU A 219 -1.14 3.36 -23.64
C LEU A 219 -1.70 4.75 -24.00
N PHE A 220 -2.94 4.97 -23.68
CA PHE A 220 -3.64 6.25 -23.73
C PHE A 220 -3.04 7.28 -22.79
N GLU A 221 -3.50 8.53 -22.84
CA GLU A 221 -3.17 9.54 -21.83
C GLU A 221 -3.75 9.11 -20.48
N TRP A 222 -2.89 9.04 -19.47
CA TRP A 222 -3.24 8.52 -18.14
C TRP A 222 -2.83 9.48 -17.03
N GLY A 223 -3.36 9.24 -15.84
CA GLY A 223 -2.96 9.90 -14.61
C GLY A 223 -3.12 8.97 -13.42
N ALA A 224 -2.53 9.37 -12.28
CA ALA A 224 -2.75 8.73 -11.00
C ALA A 224 -3.02 9.82 -9.95
N VAL A 225 -3.99 9.58 -9.08
CA VAL A 225 -4.42 10.49 -8.01
C VAL A 225 -4.70 9.70 -6.74
N GLU A 226 -4.88 10.39 -5.64
CA GLU A 226 -5.36 9.81 -4.38
C GLU A 226 -6.64 8.98 -4.59
N LEU A 227 -6.91 8.07 -3.67
CA LEU A 227 -8.19 7.35 -3.67
C LEU A 227 -9.35 8.33 -3.44
N PRO A 228 -10.54 8.06 -4.01
CA PRO A 228 -11.71 8.88 -3.70
C PRO A 228 -12.07 8.79 -2.22
N VAL A 229 -12.56 9.90 -1.67
CA VAL A 229 -13.12 9.94 -0.32
C VAL A 229 -14.52 9.32 -0.37
N ILE A 230 -14.65 8.15 0.20
CA ILE A 230 -15.91 7.37 0.21
C ILE A 230 -16.64 7.54 1.55
N PHE A 231 -15.89 7.85 2.60
CA PHE A 231 -16.39 8.05 3.95
C PHE A 231 -16.03 9.44 4.48
N ASP A 232 -15.53 9.55 5.70
CA ASP A 232 -15.42 10.81 6.43
C ASP A 232 -14.23 11.67 6.00
N HIS A 233 -13.09 11.06 5.66
CA HIS A 233 -11.85 11.78 5.31
C HIS A 233 -10.92 10.95 4.40
N PRO A 234 -9.92 11.57 3.75
CA PRO A 234 -8.94 10.84 2.95
C PRO A 234 -8.14 9.86 3.81
N SER A 235 -7.96 8.64 3.33
CA SER A 235 -7.02 7.66 3.88
C SER A 235 -6.62 6.66 2.81
N THR A 236 -5.39 6.17 2.88
CA THR A 236 -4.89 5.12 2.00
C THR A 236 -3.95 4.18 2.74
N TYR A 237 -4.08 2.90 2.44
CA TYR A 237 -3.10 1.91 2.88
C TYR A 237 -1.76 2.15 2.20
N ALA A 238 -0.71 2.09 2.99
CA ALA A 238 0.67 2.07 2.52
C ALA A 238 1.47 0.99 3.25
N ASP A 239 2.50 0.50 2.59
CA ASP A 239 3.61 -0.20 3.22
C ASP A 239 4.89 0.58 2.91
N SER A 240 6.00 0.17 3.46
CA SER A 240 7.32 0.76 3.24
C SER A 240 8.33 -0.33 2.95
N HIS A 241 9.15 -0.14 1.92
CA HIS A 241 10.42 -0.85 1.85
C HIS A 241 11.39 -0.18 2.80
N ALA A 242 12.10 -0.98 3.55
CA ALA A 242 13.11 -0.50 4.49
C ALA A 242 14.39 -1.34 4.36
N PHE A 243 15.54 -0.76 4.65
CA PHE A 243 16.78 -1.50 4.75
C PHE A 243 16.93 -2.08 6.14
N ALA A 244 17.07 -3.40 6.23
CA ALA A 244 17.26 -4.12 7.48
C ALA A 244 18.59 -4.89 7.45
N ILE A 245 19.17 -5.10 8.65
CA ILE A 245 20.37 -5.90 8.86
C ILE A 245 19.94 -7.24 9.48
N PRO A 246 20.12 -8.36 8.77
CA PRO A 246 19.79 -9.67 9.33
C PRO A 246 20.65 -10.03 10.55
N ALA A 247 20.05 -10.69 11.52
CA ALA A 247 20.76 -11.31 12.64
C ALA A 247 21.23 -12.71 12.23
N ASN A 248 22.49 -12.84 11.82
CA ASN A 248 23.11 -14.11 11.44
C ASN A 248 23.51 -14.91 12.68
N GLN A 249 22.90 -16.09 12.88
CA GLN A 249 23.22 -16.94 14.02
C GLN A 249 24.67 -17.43 13.95
N GLY A 250 25.42 -17.24 15.05
CA GLY A 250 26.82 -17.66 15.16
C GLY A 250 27.83 -16.90 14.31
N LYS A 251 27.42 -15.79 13.66
CA LYS A 251 28.28 -14.98 12.80
C LYS A 251 27.98 -13.50 12.99
N GLU A 252 28.62 -12.90 13.98
CA GLU A 252 28.52 -11.47 14.20
C GLU A 252 29.18 -10.65 13.08
N MET A 253 28.55 -9.54 12.71
CA MET A 253 29.11 -8.58 11.78
C MET A 253 30.26 -7.80 12.46
N THR A 254 31.42 -7.68 11.78
CA THR A 254 32.52 -6.89 12.34
C THR A 254 32.15 -5.40 12.35
N PRO A 255 32.75 -4.59 13.26
CA PRO A 255 32.50 -3.15 13.29
C PRO A 255 32.76 -2.44 11.97
N GLU A 256 33.83 -2.82 11.24
CA GLU A 256 34.19 -2.25 9.95
C GLU A 256 33.12 -2.56 8.88
N LYS A 257 32.61 -3.80 8.90
CA LYS A 257 31.53 -4.20 7.97
C LYS A 257 30.23 -3.47 8.31
N ARG A 258 29.89 -3.36 9.61
CA ARG A 258 28.71 -2.59 10.02
C ARG A 258 28.79 -1.13 9.57
N ALA A 259 29.95 -0.49 9.77
CA ALA A 259 30.17 0.87 9.31
C ALA A 259 29.95 1.02 7.78
N ALA A 260 30.47 0.08 6.99
CA ALA A 260 30.27 0.10 5.54
C ALA A 260 28.79 -0.11 5.13
N VAL A 261 28.08 -1.01 5.82
CA VAL A 261 26.64 -1.23 5.62
C VAL A 261 25.85 0.04 5.92
N LEU A 262 26.11 0.69 7.05
CA LEU A 262 25.45 1.93 7.45
C LEU A 262 25.74 3.07 6.45
N GLU A 263 26.99 3.19 5.98
CA GLU A 263 27.34 4.17 4.94
C GLU A 263 26.51 3.98 3.66
N VAL A 264 26.36 2.73 3.20
CA VAL A 264 25.53 2.40 2.02
C VAL A 264 24.08 2.74 2.26
N MET A 265 23.50 2.33 3.41
CA MET A 265 22.11 2.61 3.76
C MET A 265 21.84 4.13 3.81
N GLY A 266 22.69 4.88 4.52
CA GLY A 266 22.57 6.34 4.61
C GLY A 266 22.74 7.04 3.28
N TRP A 267 23.66 6.57 2.43
CA TRP A 267 23.85 7.14 1.09
C TRP A 267 22.62 6.92 0.20
N ILE A 268 22.08 5.69 0.16
CA ILE A 268 20.88 5.38 -0.66
C ILE A 268 19.69 6.19 -0.19
N SER A 269 19.46 6.29 1.14
CA SER A 269 18.34 7.07 1.69
C SER A 269 18.42 8.55 1.26
N LYS A 270 19.58 9.18 1.40
CA LYS A 270 19.80 10.59 1.00
C LYS A 270 19.73 10.84 -0.51
N ASN A 271 19.95 9.81 -1.32
CA ASN A 271 19.92 9.89 -2.78
C ASN A 271 18.70 9.18 -3.38
N SER A 272 17.64 8.95 -2.61
CA SER A 272 16.48 8.15 -3.01
C SER A 272 15.57 8.79 -4.06
N LEU A 273 15.88 9.98 -4.58
CA LEU A 273 15.12 10.60 -5.68
C LEU A 273 15.02 9.67 -6.91
N PHE A 274 16.09 8.92 -7.24
CA PHE A 274 16.03 7.95 -8.34
C PHE A 274 14.96 6.88 -8.14
N TRP A 275 14.67 6.51 -6.89
CA TRP A 275 13.66 5.52 -6.54
C TRP A 275 12.23 6.03 -6.80
N ALA A 276 12.02 7.35 -6.76
CA ALA A 276 10.75 7.98 -7.11
C ALA A 276 10.35 7.70 -8.57
N THR A 277 11.29 7.43 -9.48
CA THR A 277 10.98 7.02 -10.86
C THR A 277 10.24 5.68 -10.94
N ALA A 278 10.32 4.87 -9.88
CA ALA A 278 9.54 3.64 -9.73
C ALA A 278 8.12 3.90 -9.16
N GLY A 279 7.71 5.18 -9.05
CA GLY A 279 6.40 5.58 -8.51
C GLY A 279 6.35 5.70 -6.99
N HIS A 280 7.32 5.14 -6.28
CA HIS A 280 7.38 5.15 -4.82
C HIS A 280 7.65 6.55 -4.27
N ILE A 281 7.15 6.83 -3.08
CA ILE A 281 7.41 8.09 -2.37
C ILE A 281 8.66 7.86 -1.50
N PRO A 282 9.80 8.56 -1.74
CA PRO A 282 10.96 8.44 -0.88
C PRO A 282 10.60 8.74 0.58
N ALA A 283 11.04 7.89 1.52
CA ALA A 283 10.77 8.09 2.94
C ALA A 283 11.60 9.23 3.54
N TYR A 284 12.77 9.53 2.95
CA TYR A 284 13.65 10.61 3.40
C TYR A 284 13.06 11.98 3.02
N GLY A 285 12.52 12.69 3.99
CA GLY A 285 11.79 13.95 3.83
C GLY A 285 12.51 15.03 3.03
N PRO A 286 13.84 15.27 3.19
CA PRO A 286 14.54 16.24 2.35
C PRO A 286 14.47 15.95 0.85
N VAL A 287 14.33 14.70 0.42
CA VAL A 287 14.15 14.37 -1.01
C VAL A 287 12.75 14.75 -1.48
N THR A 288 11.71 14.43 -0.73
CA THR A 288 10.32 14.79 -1.10
C THR A 288 10.06 16.30 -1.00
N ALA A 289 10.85 17.02 -0.21
CA ALA A 289 10.83 18.49 -0.14
C ALA A 289 11.54 19.18 -1.30
N SER A 290 12.34 18.46 -2.11
CA SER A 290 13.11 19.02 -3.22
C SER A 290 12.22 19.50 -4.37
N ASP A 291 12.71 20.49 -5.14
CA ASP A 291 12.02 20.99 -6.32
C ASP A 291 11.97 19.93 -7.43
N GLU A 292 12.98 19.08 -7.52
CA GLU A 292 13.04 17.98 -8.48
C GLU A 292 11.92 16.98 -8.24
N TYR A 293 11.70 16.56 -6.99
CA TYR A 293 10.61 15.63 -6.65
C TYR A 293 9.24 16.27 -6.90
N LYS A 294 9.05 17.52 -6.50
CA LYS A 294 7.79 18.27 -6.70
C LYS A 294 7.43 18.50 -8.17
N ALA A 295 8.39 18.36 -9.06
CA ALA A 295 8.17 18.45 -10.52
C ALA A 295 7.93 17.08 -11.18
N MET A 296 8.02 15.98 -10.44
CA MET A 296 7.85 14.62 -10.99
C MET A 296 6.38 14.23 -11.04
N GLU A 297 5.84 14.03 -12.24
CA GLU A 297 4.50 13.46 -12.41
C GLU A 297 4.58 11.95 -12.69
N PRO A 298 3.63 11.17 -12.16
CA PRO A 298 2.49 11.59 -11.32
C PRO A 298 2.81 11.71 -9.81
N ASN A 299 4.06 11.53 -9.38
CA ASN A 299 4.44 11.50 -7.96
C ASN A 299 3.98 12.76 -7.20
N ALA A 300 4.13 13.95 -7.81
CA ALA A 300 3.71 15.21 -7.21
C ALA A 300 2.22 15.24 -6.88
N THR A 301 1.38 14.58 -7.70
CA THR A 301 -0.09 14.57 -7.55
C THR A 301 -0.56 13.76 -6.34
N TYR A 302 0.21 12.75 -5.90
CA TYR A 302 -0.15 11.91 -4.75
C TYR A 302 0.84 12.02 -3.57
N SER A 303 1.77 12.96 -3.61
CA SER A 303 2.75 13.14 -2.53
C SER A 303 2.12 13.58 -1.20
N SER A 304 0.97 14.27 -1.24
CA SER A 304 0.17 14.64 -0.07
C SER A 304 -0.37 13.46 0.72
N LEU A 305 -0.45 12.27 0.11
CA LEU A 305 -0.91 11.03 0.76
C LEU A 305 -0.13 10.68 2.02
N THR A 306 1.14 11.09 2.15
CA THR A 306 1.96 10.81 3.33
C THR A 306 1.33 11.26 4.65
N ALA A 307 0.44 12.26 4.62
CA ALA A 307 -0.30 12.72 5.79
C ALA A 307 -1.49 11.82 6.17
N ASN A 308 -1.96 10.96 5.26
CA ASN A 308 -3.19 10.18 5.39
C ASN A 308 -2.94 8.67 5.19
N MET A 309 -1.70 8.22 5.34
CA MET A 309 -1.34 6.81 5.20
C MET A 309 -1.65 6.04 6.48
N ILE A 310 -2.19 4.83 6.29
CA ILE A 310 -2.33 3.83 7.35
C ILE A 310 -1.47 2.62 7.00
N PHE A 311 -0.83 2.06 8.02
CA PHE A 311 0.04 0.89 7.92
C PHE A 311 -0.61 -0.31 8.60
N ASP A 312 -0.07 -1.51 8.33
CA ASP A 312 -0.48 -2.72 9.03
C ASP A 312 -0.38 -2.56 10.55
N PRO A 313 -1.23 -3.25 11.35
CA PRO A 313 -1.09 -3.27 12.79
C PRO A 313 0.22 -3.93 13.22
N LYS A 314 0.78 -3.49 14.33
CA LYS A 314 2.03 -4.03 14.90
C LYS A 314 1.81 -5.38 15.58
N THR A 315 1.68 -6.42 14.80
CA THR A 315 1.52 -7.80 15.28
C THR A 315 2.30 -8.77 14.39
N PRO A 316 2.81 -9.88 14.92
CA PRO A 316 3.42 -10.95 14.11
C PRO A 316 2.49 -11.57 13.07
N LEU A 317 1.17 -11.38 13.20
CA LEU A 317 0.18 -11.87 12.24
C LEU A 317 0.05 -10.97 10.99
N ALA A 318 0.56 -9.73 11.06
CA ALA A 318 0.46 -8.73 9.98
C ALA A 318 1.53 -8.91 8.89
N GLY A 319 1.36 -8.12 7.84
CA GLY A 319 2.31 -7.91 6.76
C GLY A 319 2.08 -8.77 5.53
N VAL A 320 2.78 -8.41 4.48
CA VAL A 320 2.67 -9.04 3.15
C VAL A 320 2.80 -10.56 3.24
N ALA A 321 1.80 -11.28 2.71
CA ALA A 321 1.69 -12.74 2.79
C ALA A 321 1.70 -13.29 4.23
N GLY A 322 1.16 -12.52 5.17
CA GLY A 322 0.96 -12.93 6.57
C GLY A 322 -0.43 -13.51 6.81
N PRO A 323 -0.65 -14.08 8.02
CA PRO A 323 -1.93 -14.70 8.37
C PRO A 323 -3.16 -13.80 8.20
N ILE A 324 -3.04 -12.51 8.50
CA ILE A 324 -4.13 -11.55 8.28
C ILE A 324 -4.58 -11.56 6.82
N PHE A 325 -3.64 -11.54 5.87
CA PHE A 325 -3.97 -11.54 4.44
C PHE A 325 -4.65 -12.84 4.00
N ASP A 326 -4.29 -13.98 4.58
CA ASP A 326 -4.90 -15.28 4.28
C ASP A 326 -6.34 -15.33 4.78
N VAL A 327 -6.60 -14.89 6.02
CA VAL A 327 -7.95 -14.77 6.57
C VAL A 327 -8.79 -13.83 5.73
N MET A 328 -8.29 -12.62 5.45
CA MET A 328 -9.00 -11.64 4.62
C MET A 328 -9.32 -12.18 3.23
N SER A 329 -8.40 -12.93 2.60
CA SER A 329 -8.63 -13.55 1.30
C SER A 329 -9.82 -14.51 1.31
N THR A 330 -9.95 -15.31 2.37
CA THR A 330 -11.01 -16.30 2.53
C THR A 330 -12.39 -15.66 2.49
N TYR A 331 -12.53 -14.47 3.10
CA TYR A 331 -13.83 -13.81 3.26
C TYR A 331 -14.09 -12.66 2.30
N PHE A 332 -13.06 -11.93 1.89
CA PHE A 332 -13.25 -10.79 0.99
C PHE A 332 -13.64 -11.22 -0.43
N VAL A 333 -13.03 -12.28 -0.95
CA VAL A 333 -13.32 -12.75 -2.32
C VAL A 333 -14.81 -13.09 -2.50
N PRO A 334 -15.42 -13.97 -1.68
CA PRO A 334 -16.84 -14.26 -1.83
C PRO A 334 -17.72 -13.03 -1.53
N THR A 335 -17.36 -12.18 -0.58
CA THR A 335 -18.15 -11.00 -0.22
C THR A 335 -18.21 -10.00 -1.39
N LEU A 336 -17.07 -9.63 -1.99
CA LEU A 336 -17.05 -8.67 -3.09
C LEU A 336 -17.72 -9.23 -4.35
N ASN A 337 -17.76 -10.54 -4.53
CA ASN A 337 -18.41 -11.18 -5.68
C ASN A 337 -19.88 -11.58 -5.41
N GLY A 338 -20.44 -11.22 -4.24
CA GLY A 338 -21.86 -11.38 -3.92
C GLY A 338 -22.27 -12.78 -3.49
N GLU A 339 -21.33 -13.58 -3.02
CA GLU A 339 -21.54 -14.94 -2.53
C GLU A 339 -21.66 -15.01 -0.99
N MET A 340 -21.25 -13.96 -0.28
CA MET A 340 -21.30 -13.81 1.16
C MET A 340 -21.77 -12.41 1.55
N GLU A 341 -22.54 -12.28 2.61
CA GLU A 341 -22.94 -10.98 3.14
C GLU A 341 -21.77 -10.32 3.91
N PRO A 342 -21.58 -8.98 3.78
CA PRO A 342 -20.51 -8.28 4.51
C PRO A 342 -20.54 -8.48 6.03
N SER A 343 -21.73 -8.57 6.63
CA SER A 343 -21.88 -8.81 8.07
C SER A 343 -21.39 -10.20 8.49
N GLU A 344 -21.66 -11.23 7.69
CA GLU A 344 -21.18 -12.60 7.93
C GLU A 344 -19.64 -12.65 7.82
N ALA A 345 -19.07 -12.06 6.75
CA ALA A 345 -17.64 -12.02 6.54
C ALA A 345 -16.90 -11.39 7.74
N VAL A 346 -17.40 -10.27 8.27
CA VAL A 346 -16.75 -9.54 9.37
C VAL A 346 -16.82 -10.33 10.70
N GLU A 347 -17.90 -11.06 10.96
CA GLU A 347 -18.00 -11.96 12.14
C GLU A 347 -16.94 -13.05 12.08
N GLU A 348 -16.80 -13.72 10.95
CA GLU A 348 -15.84 -14.80 10.78
C GLU A 348 -14.39 -14.28 10.82
N ILE A 349 -14.10 -13.13 10.18
CA ILE A 349 -12.77 -12.50 10.24
C ILE A 349 -12.39 -12.17 11.69
N GLN A 350 -13.30 -11.54 12.44
CA GLN A 350 -13.05 -11.20 13.84
C GLN A 350 -12.75 -12.45 14.66
N TYR A 351 -13.56 -13.50 14.48
CA TYR A 351 -13.39 -14.76 15.17
C TYR A 351 -12.02 -15.40 14.88
N GLU A 352 -11.70 -15.58 13.58
CA GLU A 352 -10.44 -16.25 13.20
C GLU A 352 -9.20 -15.48 13.62
N LEU A 353 -9.18 -14.15 13.44
CA LEU A 353 -8.01 -13.33 13.80
C LEU A 353 -7.77 -13.32 15.32
N ASN A 354 -8.82 -13.29 16.14
CA ASN A 354 -8.67 -13.34 17.60
C ASN A 354 -8.32 -14.77 18.09
N ASP A 355 -8.72 -15.82 17.39
CA ASP A 355 -8.34 -17.22 17.72
C ASP A 355 -6.85 -17.51 17.40
N MET A 356 -6.22 -16.73 16.52
CA MET A 356 -4.81 -16.85 16.15
C MET A 356 -3.84 -16.19 17.15
N GLN A 357 -4.32 -15.37 18.08
CA GLN A 357 -3.49 -14.71 19.10
C GLN A 357 -3.13 -15.65 20.25
#